data_802b87ea34e941e2fa2500dbc6be64b6
#
_entry.id   802b87ea34e941e2fa2500dbc6be64b6
#
_cell.length_a   1.000
_cell.length_b   1.000
_cell.length_c   1.000
_cell.angle_alpha   90.00
_cell.angle_beta   90.00
_cell.angle_gamma   90.00
#
_symmetry.space_group_name_H-M   'P 1'
#
loop_
_entity.id
_entity.type
_entity.pdbx_description
1 polymer ?
#
loop_
_entity_poly.entity_id
_entity_poly.type
_entity_poly.pdbx_seq_one_letter_code
_entity_poly.pdbx_strand_id
1 'polypeptide(L)'
;MSTGAKATCKVTVGYVELDKTEATILKGKTTTLKATVYPSDLTDKSVTWESSDPSIATVNENGRVKGIKAGTATITCTSVATGLKGTCTVTVLSVAEARSVFGEDDGTTAIENLDESPAAVEPYDVYDLSGRKVLHQVTSLDGLPNGIYIVNGRKVLKKD
;
A
#
# COMPACT_ATOMS: atom_id res chain seq x y z
N MET A 1 -24.59 -44.82 49.58
CA MET A 1 -23.66 -43.66 49.45
C MET A 1 -23.46 -43.42 47.95
N SER A 2 -24.01 -42.34 47.44
CA SER A 2 -23.88 -41.96 46.03
C SER A 2 -22.58 -41.19 45.86
N THR A 3 -21.58 -41.77 45.19
CA THR A 3 -20.38 -41.08 44.78
C THR A 3 -20.71 -40.21 43.58
N GLY A 4 -20.97 -38.92 43.85
CA GLY A 4 -21.16 -37.95 42.80
C GLY A 4 -19.88 -37.76 41.96
N ALA A 5 -19.75 -38.53 40.89
CA ALA A 5 -18.68 -38.32 39.93
C ALA A 5 -18.88 -36.97 39.24
N LYS A 6 -18.00 -36.01 39.51
CA LYS A 6 -17.96 -34.72 38.78
C LYS A 6 -17.15 -34.90 37.50
N ALA A 7 -17.81 -34.84 36.34
CA ALA A 7 -17.12 -34.76 35.06
C ALA A 7 -16.81 -33.28 34.79
N THR A 8 -15.55 -32.94 34.63
CA THR A 8 -15.14 -31.61 34.18
C THR A 8 -14.89 -31.66 32.67
N CYS A 9 -15.58 -30.82 31.93
CA CYS A 9 -15.33 -30.62 30.53
C CYS A 9 -14.46 -29.37 30.34
N LYS A 10 -13.26 -29.52 29.76
CA LYS A 10 -12.42 -28.40 29.38
C LYS A 10 -12.88 -27.92 28.01
N VAL A 11 -13.55 -26.79 27.96
CA VAL A 11 -13.92 -26.13 26.70
C VAL A 11 -12.74 -25.24 26.28
N THR A 12 -12.08 -25.58 25.20
CA THR A 12 -11.02 -24.74 24.61
C THR A 12 -11.60 -24.01 23.41
N VAL A 13 -11.65 -22.68 23.49
CA VAL A 13 -12.10 -21.83 22.36
C VAL A 13 -10.89 -21.63 21.46
N GLY A 14 -11.00 -22.14 20.22
CA GLY A 14 -9.99 -21.89 19.18
C GLY A 14 -10.19 -20.54 18.53
N TYR A 15 -9.13 -19.91 18.06
CA TYR A 15 -9.16 -18.73 17.19
C TYR A 15 -7.89 -18.66 16.34
N VAL A 16 -7.95 -17.84 15.29
CA VAL A 16 -6.79 -17.51 14.45
C VAL A 16 -6.46 -16.04 14.68
N GLU A 17 -5.25 -15.78 15.12
CA GLU A 17 -4.71 -14.44 15.31
C GLU A 17 -3.77 -14.08 14.17
N LEU A 18 -3.90 -12.90 13.64
CA LEU A 18 -2.95 -12.31 12.69
C LEU A 18 -2.07 -11.28 13.41
N ASP A 19 -0.80 -11.20 13.03
CA ASP A 19 0.14 -10.20 13.56
C ASP A 19 -0.29 -8.75 13.24
N LYS A 20 -1.17 -8.59 12.24
CA LYS A 20 -1.74 -7.32 11.82
C LYS A 20 -3.19 -7.50 11.40
N THR A 21 -4.04 -6.59 11.86
CA THR A 21 -5.44 -6.48 11.42
C THR A 21 -5.60 -5.55 10.23
N GLU A 22 -4.63 -4.65 10.05
CA GLU A 22 -4.55 -3.70 8.94
C GLU A 22 -3.12 -3.59 8.41
N ALA A 23 -2.97 -3.39 7.13
CA ALA A 23 -1.69 -3.15 6.48
C ALA A 23 -1.83 -2.19 5.30
N THR A 24 -0.92 -1.24 5.19
CA THR A 24 -0.86 -0.34 4.05
C THR A 24 0.42 -0.61 3.26
N ILE A 25 0.31 -0.83 1.97
CA ILE A 25 1.43 -1.10 1.07
C ILE A 25 1.31 -0.27 -0.20
N LEU A 26 2.43 0.02 -0.83
CA LEU A 26 2.45 0.65 -2.16
C LEU A 26 2.22 -0.39 -3.26
N LYS A 27 1.61 0.04 -4.35
CA LYS A 27 1.51 -0.76 -5.59
C LYS A 27 2.89 -1.34 -5.96
N GLY A 28 2.93 -2.64 -6.23
CA GLY A 28 4.16 -3.38 -6.56
C GLY A 28 4.99 -3.82 -5.35
N LYS A 29 4.71 -3.32 -4.15
CA LYS A 29 5.38 -3.74 -2.92
C LYS A 29 4.69 -4.93 -2.26
N THR A 30 5.39 -5.56 -1.33
CA THR A 30 4.91 -6.75 -0.60
C THR A 30 5.01 -6.54 0.91
N THR A 31 4.08 -7.15 1.63
CA THR A 31 4.14 -7.32 3.09
C THR A 31 3.90 -8.79 3.44
N THR A 32 4.30 -9.22 4.61
CA THR A 32 4.04 -10.59 5.08
C THR A 32 3.15 -10.52 6.31
N LEU A 33 2.09 -11.31 6.31
CA LEU A 33 1.20 -11.53 7.44
C LEU A 33 1.57 -12.86 8.09
N LYS A 34 1.56 -12.90 9.43
CA LYS A 34 1.76 -14.11 10.19
C LYS A 34 0.47 -14.50 10.87
N ALA A 35 0.07 -15.75 10.73
CA ALA A 35 -1.08 -16.32 11.42
C ALA A 35 -0.61 -17.22 12.58
N THR A 36 -1.28 -17.11 13.71
CA THR A 36 -1.13 -17.98 14.84
C THR A 36 -2.46 -18.66 15.13
N VAL A 37 -2.45 -19.98 15.16
CA VAL A 37 -3.66 -20.77 15.42
C VAL A 37 -3.67 -21.21 16.89
N TYR A 38 -4.78 -20.98 17.56
CA TYR A 38 -5.04 -21.41 18.92
C TYR A 38 -6.15 -22.45 18.98
N PRO A 39 -6.10 -23.37 19.98
CA PRO A 39 -5.08 -23.51 21.00
C PRO A 39 -3.73 -24.00 20.44
N SER A 40 -2.64 -23.68 21.16
CA SER A 40 -1.28 -24.01 20.74
C SER A 40 -0.93 -25.49 20.73
N ASP A 41 -1.78 -26.32 21.34
CA ASP A 41 -1.67 -27.79 21.41
C ASP A 41 -2.31 -28.52 20.21
N LEU A 42 -2.87 -27.79 19.24
CA LEU A 42 -3.34 -28.36 17.98
C LEU A 42 -2.17 -29.03 17.23
N THR A 43 -2.43 -30.27 16.78
CA THR A 43 -1.45 -31.05 15.99
C THR A 43 -1.25 -30.46 14.60
N ASP A 44 -2.33 -29.94 13.99
CA ASP A 44 -2.29 -29.30 12.69
C ASP A 44 -2.55 -27.80 12.81
N LYS A 45 -1.56 -27.00 12.49
CA LYS A 45 -1.58 -25.54 12.47
C LYS A 45 -1.57 -24.97 11.06
N SER A 46 -1.83 -25.80 10.07
CA SER A 46 -1.89 -25.39 8.68
C SER A 46 -2.97 -24.35 8.46
N VAL A 47 -2.66 -23.36 7.64
CA VAL A 47 -3.57 -22.29 7.27
C VAL A 47 -3.61 -22.12 5.77
N THR A 48 -4.77 -21.69 5.28
CA THR A 48 -4.96 -21.25 3.89
C THR A 48 -5.18 -19.75 3.86
N TRP A 49 -4.75 -19.12 2.77
CA TRP A 49 -4.85 -17.69 2.58
C TRP A 49 -5.70 -17.38 1.36
N GLU A 50 -6.56 -16.38 1.47
CA GLU A 50 -7.44 -15.93 0.40
C GLU A 50 -7.52 -14.41 0.38
N SER A 51 -7.60 -13.81 -0.81
CA SER A 51 -7.85 -12.38 -1.00
C SER A 51 -9.28 -12.17 -1.49
N SER A 52 -9.98 -11.20 -0.93
CA SER A 52 -11.32 -10.80 -1.39
C SER A 52 -11.30 -10.19 -2.80
N ASP A 53 -10.17 -9.59 -3.18
CA ASP A 53 -9.96 -9.03 -4.52
C ASP A 53 -8.50 -9.19 -4.98
N PRO A 54 -8.20 -10.27 -5.72
CA PRO A 54 -6.86 -10.51 -6.25
C PRO A 54 -6.39 -9.47 -7.27
N SER A 55 -7.28 -8.67 -7.82
CA SER A 55 -6.91 -7.56 -8.73
C SER A 55 -6.28 -6.38 -7.98
N ILE A 56 -6.60 -6.22 -6.69
CA ILE A 56 -6.05 -5.20 -5.79
C ILE A 56 -4.83 -5.74 -5.05
N ALA A 57 -4.98 -6.88 -4.39
CA ALA A 57 -3.90 -7.52 -3.65
C ALA A 57 -3.97 -9.05 -3.76
N THR A 58 -2.85 -9.70 -4.03
CA THR A 58 -2.72 -11.16 -4.00
C THR A 58 -2.00 -11.60 -2.73
N VAL A 59 -2.29 -12.83 -2.29
CA VAL A 59 -1.60 -13.47 -1.16
C VAL A 59 -1.15 -14.87 -1.56
N ASN A 60 0.00 -15.31 -1.08
CA ASN A 60 0.49 -16.68 -1.28
C ASN A 60 0.32 -17.54 -0.01
N GLU A 61 0.64 -18.83 -0.11
CA GLU A 61 0.54 -19.83 0.96
C GLU A 61 1.34 -19.46 2.23
N ASN A 62 2.36 -18.61 2.10
CA ASN A 62 3.20 -18.15 3.20
C ASN A 62 2.71 -16.84 3.85
N GLY A 63 1.51 -16.37 3.50
CA GLY A 63 0.97 -15.10 3.98
C GLY A 63 1.64 -13.86 3.38
N ARG A 64 2.40 -14.01 2.27
CA ARG A 64 3.02 -12.86 1.60
C ARG A 64 2.02 -12.20 0.67
N VAL A 65 1.66 -10.98 1.00
CA VAL A 65 0.73 -10.14 0.26
C VAL A 65 1.47 -9.23 -0.70
N LYS A 66 1.01 -9.14 -1.95
CA LYS A 66 1.54 -8.22 -2.98
C LYS A 66 0.45 -7.27 -3.45
N GLY A 67 0.72 -5.97 -3.41
CA GLY A 67 -0.17 -4.93 -3.96
C GLY A 67 -0.08 -4.89 -5.49
N ILE A 68 -1.22 -5.03 -6.16
CA ILE A 68 -1.32 -5.04 -7.64
C ILE A 68 -1.87 -3.72 -8.15
N LYS A 69 -2.95 -3.21 -7.53
CA LYS A 69 -3.65 -2.00 -7.93
C LYS A 69 -4.05 -1.21 -6.68
N ALA A 70 -4.10 0.12 -6.78
CA ALA A 70 -4.62 0.94 -5.70
C ALA A 70 -6.07 0.57 -5.36
N GLY A 71 -6.35 0.48 -4.06
CA GLY A 71 -7.64 0.05 -3.52
C GLY A 71 -7.47 -0.71 -2.21
N THR A 72 -8.56 -1.28 -1.71
CA THR A 72 -8.59 -2.05 -0.46
C THR A 72 -9.06 -3.46 -0.71
N ALA A 73 -8.33 -4.45 -0.19
CA ALA A 73 -8.71 -5.86 -0.21
C ALA A 73 -8.59 -6.45 1.19
N THR A 74 -9.48 -7.38 1.52
CA THR A 74 -9.42 -8.16 2.77
C THR A 74 -8.70 -9.47 2.52
N ILE A 75 -7.64 -9.72 3.27
CA ILE A 75 -6.93 -10.99 3.27
C ILE A 75 -7.47 -11.85 4.42
N THR A 76 -7.95 -13.02 4.08
CA THR A 76 -8.50 -13.99 5.03
C THR A 76 -7.54 -15.15 5.20
N CYS A 77 -7.21 -15.47 6.45
CA CYS A 77 -6.49 -16.67 6.84
C CYS A 77 -7.47 -17.64 7.47
N THR A 78 -7.51 -18.89 7.00
CA THR A 78 -8.39 -19.93 7.54
C THR A 78 -7.55 -21.09 8.05
N SER A 79 -7.76 -21.50 9.30
CA SER A 79 -7.16 -22.72 9.87
C SER A 79 -7.76 -23.96 9.22
N VAL A 80 -6.94 -24.86 8.71
CA VAL A 80 -7.38 -26.12 8.08
C VAL A 80 -8.01 -27.04 9.11
N ALA A 81 -7.43 -27.13 10.32
CA ALA A 81 -7.89 -28.02 11.37
C ALA A 81 -9.22 -27.59 12.00
N THR A 82 -9.49 -26.30 12.11
CA THR A 82 -10.63 -25.78 12.89
C THR A 82 -11.65 -25.04 12.03
N GLY A 83 -11.30 -24.63 10.83
CA GLY A 83 -12.12 -23.78 9.94
C GLY A 83 -12.27 -22.34 10.43
N LEU A 84 -11.58 -21.96 11.49
CA LEU A 84 -11.61 -20.62 12.07
C LEU A 84 -10.84 -19.63 11.21
N LYS A 85 -11.30 -18.39 11.15
CA LYS A 85 -10.79 -17.37 10.25
C LYS A 85 -10.20 -16.18 11.01
N GLY A 86 -9.08 -15.65 10.52
CA GLY A 86 -8.56 -14.34 10.87
C GLY A 86 -8.53 -13.45 9.61
N THR A 87 -8.76 -12.16 9.75
CA THR A 87 -8.81 -11.21 8.62
C THR A 87 -7.87 -10.04 8.82
N CYS A 88 -7.28 -9.56 7.72
CA CYS A 88 -6.47 -8.35 7.67
C CYS A 88 -6.94 -7.49 6.50
N THR A 89 -7.22 -6.22 6.75
CA THR A 89 -7.54 -5.25 5.71
C THR A 89 -6.25 -4.70 5.12
N VAL A 90 -6.05 -4.90 3.82
CA VAL A 90 -4.86 -4.41 3.10
C VAL A 90 -5.26 -3.28 2.19
N THR A 91 -4.70 -2.10 2.45
CA THR A 91 -4.85 -0.92 1.59
C THR A 91 -3.61 -0.79 0.71
N VAL A 92 -3.83 -0.82 -0.60
CA VAL A 92 -2.78 -0.60 -1.60
C VAL A 92 -2.88 0.82 -2.09
N LEU A 93 -1.83 1.62 -1.88
CA LEU A 93 -1.75 2.99 -2.35
C LEU A 93 -1.01 3.07 -3.68
N SER A 94 -1.44 3.97 -4.55
CA SER A 94 -0.60 4.44 -5.66
C SER A 94 0.51 5.34 -5.11
N VAL A 95 1.57 5.54 -5.89
CA VAL A 95 2.66 6.46 -5.49
C VAL A 95 2.15 7.89 -5.29
N ALA A 96 1.16 8.31 -6.08
CA ALA A 96 0.54 9.63 -5.96
C ALA A 96 -0.26 9.78 -4.64
N GLU A 97 -1.04 8.76 -4.26
CA GLU A 97 -1.81 8.75 -3.01
C GLU A 97 -0.91 8.68 -1.77
N ALA A 98 0.19 7.92 -1.85
CA ALA A 98 1.15 7.83 -0.76
C ALA A 98 1.80 9.19 -0.44
N ARG A 99 2.11 9.99 -1.46
CA ARG A 99 2.63 11.35 -1.27
C ARG A 99 1.65 12.28 -0.57
N SER A 100 0.35 12.11 -0.80
CA SER A 100 -0.70 12.90 -0.16
C SER A 100 -0.88 12.55 1.32
N VAL A 101 -0.71 11.28 1.69
CA VAL A 101 -0.96 10.79 3.06
C VAL A 101 0.24 10.99 3.98
N PHE A 102 1.46 10.83 3.48
CA PHE A 102 2.65 10.88 4.33
C PHE A 102 3.30 12.25 4.44
N GLY A 103 2.79 13.28 3.74
CA GLY A 103 3.18 14.68 3.95
C GLY A 103 4.69 14.95 4.04
N GLU A 104 5.52 14.06 3.52
CA GLU A 104 6.96 14.21 3.56
C GLU A 104 7.41 15.17 2.46
N ASP A 105 7.53 16.41 2.88
CA ASP A 105 8.39 17.40 2.24
C ASP A 105 9.86 17.05 2.59
N ASP A 106 10.36 15.96 2.04
CA ASP A 106 11.77 15.56 2.19
C ASP A 106 12.61 16.06 1.02
N GLY A 107 12.42 17.24 0.52
CA GLY A 107 13.34 17.88 -0.43
C GLY A 107 13.82 17.02 -1.63
N THR A 108 13.40 15.77 -1.75
CA THR A 108 13.69 14.88 -2.87
C THR A 108 12.62 15.06 -3.94
N THR A 109 12.75 16.12 -4.67
CA THR A 109 11.93 16.41 -5.84
C THR A 109 12.06 15.31 -6.86
N ALA A 110 10.97 14.55 -7.05
CA ALA A 110 10.83 13.74 -8.27
C ALA A 110 10.91 14.69 -9.47
N ILE A 111 11.96 14.53 -10.24
CA ILE A 111 12.11 15.19 -11.54
C ILE A 111 11.20 14.39 -12.49
N GLU A 112 10.01 14.90 -12.74
CA GLU A 112 9.16 14.37 -13.80
C GLU A 112 9.72 14.88 -15.13
N ASN A 113 10.14 13.98 -16.01
CA ASN A 113 10.38 14.31 -17.40
C ASN A 113 9.02 14.61 -18.04
N LEU A 114 8.74 15.88 -18.27
CA LEU A 114 7.62 16.29 -19.08
C LEU A 114 8.03 16.20 -20.57
N ASP A 115 8.00 14.98 -21.12
CA ASP A 115 8.05 14.76 -22.57
C ASP A 115 6.66 14.42 -23.14
N GLU A 116 5.60 14.63 -22.35
CA GLU A 116 4.23 14.57 -22.83
C GLU A 116 3.61 15.97 -22.80
N SER A 117 3.38 16.49 -24.00
CA SER A 117 2.60 17.69 -24.24
C SER A 117 1.18 17.51 -23.67
N PRO A 118 0.79 18.22 -22.60
CA PRO A 118 -0.57 18.16 -22.11
C PRO A 118 -1.48 18.93 -23.06
N ALA A 119 -2.58 18.28 -23.44
CA ALA A 119 -3.66 18.93 -24.18
C ALA A 119 -4.23 20.08 -23.33
N ALA A 120 -4.33 21.28 -23.92
CA ALA A 120 -4.91 22.51 -23.38
C ALA A 120 -4.28 22.98 -22.06
N VAL A 121 -3.10 23.57 -22.15
CA VAL A 121 -2.40 24.13 -20.99
C VAL A 121 -2.79 25.58 -20.81
N GLU A 122 -3.36 25.91 -19.64
CA GLU A 122 -3.43 27.28 -19.18
C GLU A 122 -2.01 27.88 -19.17
N PRO A 123 -1.81 29.11 -19.63
CA PRO A 123 -0.51 29.73 -19.68
C PRO A 123 0.09 29.87 -18.26
N TYR A 124 1.34 29.54 -18.10
CA TYR A 124 2.04 29.53 -16.82
C TYR A 124 3.31 30.41 -16.84
N ASP A 125 3.72 30.81 -15.65
CA ASP A 125 4.97 31.54 -15.44
C ASP A 125 6.09 30.54 -15.09
N VAL A 126 7.29 30.78 -15.61
CA VAL A 126 8.48 29.97 -15.37
C VAL A 126 9.49 30.79 -14.58
N TYR A 127 10.02 30.19 -13.54
CA TYR A 127 11.04 30.75 -12.66
C TYR A 127 12.32 29.90 -12.66
N ASP A 128 13.46 30.53 -12.51
CA ASP A 128 14.71 29.81 -12.22
C ASP A 128 14.78 29.38 -10.74
N LEU A 129 15.82 28.62 -10.37
CA LEU A 129 15.98 28.14 -8.99
C LEU A 129 16.26 29.27 -7.97
N SER A 130 16.58 30.47 -8.41
CA SER A 130 16.74 31.65 -7.56
C SER A 130 15.42 32.37 -7.32
N GLY A 131 14.33 31.92 -7.91
CA GLY A 131 13.00 32.52 -7.82
C GLY A 131 12.77 33.67 -8.81
N ARG A 132 13.70 33.89 -9.76
CA ARG A 132 13.55 34.93 -10.78
C ARG A 132 12.69 34.39 -11.92
N LYS A 133 11.67 35.17 -12.32
CA LYS A 133 10.82 34.85 -13.47
C LYS A 133 11.64 34.92 -14.76
N VAL A 134 11.68 33.83 -15.51
CA VAL A 134 12.42 33.70 -16.79
C VAL A 134 11.51 33.68 -18.03
N LEU A 135 10.28 33.18 -17.87
CA LEU A 135 9.21 33.27 -18.88
C LEU A 135 7.88 33.62 -18.24
N HIS A 136 7.03 34.34 -18.97
CA HIS A 136 5.73 34.81 -18.53
C HIS A 136 4.63 34.31 -19.46
N GLN A 137 3.58 33.71 -18.87
CA GLN A 137 2.38 33.29 -19.57
C GLN A 137 2.68 32.42 -20.82
N VAL A 138 3.50 31.40 -20.67
CA VAL A 138 3.87 30.48 -21.73
C VAL A 138 3.15 29.13 -21.60
N THR A 139 3.01 28.44 -22.71
CA THR A 139 2.43 27.09 -22.77
C THR A 139 3.49 26.02 -23.06
N SER A 140 4.75 26.42 -23.21
CA SER A 140 5.89 25.55 -23.51
C SER A 140 7.16 26.11 -22.87
N LEU A 141 8.13 25.24 -22.64
CA LEU A 141 9.47 25.59 -22.17
C LEU A 141 10.46 25.81 -23.33
N ASP A 142 9.97 25.88 -24.58
CA ASP A 142 10.79 26.10 -25.74
C ASP A 142 11.54 27.44 -25.66
N GLY A 143 12.77 27.45 -26.15
CA GLY A 143 13.64 28.62 -26.05
C GLY A 143 14.39 28.79 -24.74
N LEU A 144 14.13 27.97 -23.71
CA LEU A 144 14.97 27.92 -22.52
C LEU A 144 16.14 26.93 -22.70
N PRO A 145 17.31 27.24 -22.15
CA PRO A 145 18.41 26.26 -22.10
C PRO A 145 18.04 25.05 -21.24
N ASN A 146 18.76 23.93 -21.44
CA ASN A 146 18.61 22.75 -20.60
C ASN A 146 18.89 23.11 -19.14
N GLY A 147 17.99 22.72 -18.24
CA GLY A 147 18.10 23.10 -16.83
C GLY A 147 16.87 22.76 -16.03
N ILE A 148 16.93 23.10 -14.76
CA ILE A 148 15.80 22.91 -13.83
C ILE A 148 15.11 24.25 -13.63
N TYR A 149 13.79 24.27 -13.78
CA TYR A 149 12.93 25.44 -13.63
C TYR A 149 11.79 25.17 -12.67
N ILE A 150 11.16 26.24 -12.17
CA ILE A 150 9.94 26.16 -11.36
C ILE A 150 8.77 26.57 -12.26
N VAL A 151 7.81 25.68 -12.41
CA VAL A 151 6.58 25.87 -13.20
C VAL A 151 5.39 25.52 -12.31
N ASN A 152 4.49 26.44 -12.08
CA ASN A 152 3.34 26.25 -11.17
C ASN A 152 3.74 25.73 -9.77
N GLY A 153 4.87 26.22 -9.24
CA GLY A 153 5.40 25.78 -7.96
C GLY A 153 6.10 24.41 -7.95
N ARG A 154 6.23 23.76 -9.11
CA ARG A 154 6.90 22.45 -9.26
C ARG A 154 8.24 22.60 -9.99
N LYS A 155 9.23 21.81 -9.60
CA LYS A 155 10.51 21.73 -10.33
C LYS A 155 10.34 20.87 -11.57
N VAL A 156 10.76 21.39 -12.72
CA VAL A 156 10.68 20.75 -14.03
C VAL A 156 12.07 20.72 -14.66
N LEU A 157 12.49 19.58 -15.19
CA LEU A 157 13.73 19.46 -15.92
C LEU A 157 13.46 19.65 -17.42
N LYS A 158 14.05 20.69 -18.02
CA LYS A 158 14.12 20.88 -19.48
C LYS A 158 15.34 20.12 -20.01
N LYS A 159 15.12 19.19 -20.92
CA LYS A 159 16.13 18.53 -21.77
C LYS A 159 15.71 18.64 -23.22
N ASP A 160 16.68 18.83 -24.10
CA ASP A 160 16.51 18.66 -25.55
C ASP A 160 16.64 17.20 -25.94
#